data_7fa2ec5b6c8b29f0584bc996e432f389
#
_entry.id   7fa2ec5b6c8b29f0584bc996e432f389
#
_cell.length_a   1.000
_cell.length_b   1.000
_cell.length_c   1.000
_cell.angle_alpha   90.00
_cell.angle_beta   90.00
_cell.angle_gamma   90.00
#
_symmetry.space_group_name_H-M   'P 1'
#
loop_
_entity.id
_entity.type
_entity.pdbx_description
1 polymer ?
#
loop_
_entity_poly.entity_id
_entity_poly.type
_entity_poly.pdbx_seq_one_letter_code
_entity_poly.pdbx_strand_id
1 'polypeptide(L)'
;SDLSDGAFDIAIEPLTSLWDFTAEDPQIPEDSLIQNALSKCDYHNISVGGKDNNEITLKTDDTAIELGAIAKGYIADRLKDYLVSRNVKSAIINLGGNVLCIGEKPDNSAFKIGIQKPFADRSETIAVMDIRDKSVVSSGIYERCFEQDGTLYHHLLNPETGYPYDNGLIAVT
;
A
#
# COMPACT_ATOMS: atom_id res chain seq x y z
N SER A 1 7.12 9.15 -6.08
CA SER A 1 8.53 8.68 -6.19
C SER A 1 9.52 9.79 -5.87
N ASP A 2 9.48 10.95 -6.52
CA ASP A 2 10.43 12.07 -6.27
C ASP A 2 10.50 12.51 -4.79
N LEU A 3 9.35 12.64 -4.11
CA LEU A 3 9.30 13.08 -2.70
C LEU A 3 9.99 12.11 -1.72
N SER A 4 10.18 10.86 -2.12
CA SER A 4 10.82 9.82 -1.30
C SER A 4 12.23 9.49 -1.78
N ASP A 5 12.76 10.25 -2.75
CA ASP A 5 14.05 10.00 -3.39
C ASP A 5 14.18 8.54 -3.89
N GLY A 6 13.09 8.02 -4.48
CA GLY A 6 13.03 6.67 -5.01
C GLY A 6 12.69 5.56 -4.01
N ALA A 7 12.67 5.82 -2.69
CA ALA A 7 12.29 4.81 -1.70
C ALA A 7 10.87 4.25 -1.90
N PHE A 8 9.99 5.04 -2.50
CA PHE A 8 8.74 4.60 -3.10
C PHE A 8 8.87 4.74 -4.62
N ASP A 9 8.85 3.63 -5.34
CA ASP A 9 8.85 3.61 -6.80
C ASP A 9 7.55 3.03 -7.35
N ILE A 10 6.80 3.85 -8.10
CA ILE A 10 5.54 3.41 -8.72
C ILE A 10 5.79 2.46 -9.91
N ALA A 11 7.00 2.41 -10.46
CA ALA A 11 7.40 1.48 -11.52
C ALA A 11 7.88 0.12 -10.99
N ILE A 12 7.57 -0.23 -9.74
CA ILE A 12 8.03 -1.46 -9.06
C ILE A 12 7.29 -2.74 -9.50
N GLU A 13 6.32 -2.64 -10.40
CA GLU A 13 5.49 -3.79 -10.82
C GLU A 13 6.29 -5.01 -11.27
N PRO A 14 7.35 -4.91 -12.11
CA PRO A 14 8.12 -6.07 -12.52
C PRO A 14 8.71 -6.87 -11.36
N LEU A 15 9.01 -6.19 -10.25
CA LEU A 15 9.54 -6.80 -9.04
C LEU A 15 8.44 -7.41 -8.19
N THR A 16 7.31 -6.70 -7.99
CA THR A 16 6.18 -7.20 -7.19
C THR A 16 5.54 -8.43 -7.81
N SER A 17 5.43 -8.50 -9.13
CA SER A 17 4.92 -9.66 -9.84
C SER A 17 5.85 -10.87 -9.74
N LEU A 18 7.16 -10.65 -9.65
CA LEU A 18 8.14 -11.72 -9.52
C LEU A 18 8.05 -12.42 -8.16
N TRP A 19 7.85 -11.64 -7.08
CA TRP A 19 7.84 -12.18 -5.71
C TRP A 19 6.57 -12.96 -5.36
N ASP A 20 5.43 -12.65 -5.95
CA ASP A 20 4.10 -13.30 -5.75
C ASP A 20 3.84 -13.79 -4.31
N PHE A 21 3.82 -12.87 -3.35
CA PHE A 21 3.54 -13.16 -1.93
C PHE A 21 2.15 -13.76 -1.67
N THR A 22 1.31 -13.91 -2.70
CA THR A 22 -0.04 -14.46 -2.63
C THR A 22 -0.15 -15.87 -3.21
N ALA A 23 0.93 -16.40 -3.75
CA ALA A 23 0.99 -17.77 -4.26
C ALA A 23 0.64 -18.79 -3.15
N GLU A 24 0.19 -19.98 -3.54
CA GLU A 24 -0.08 -21.09 -2.61
C GLU A 24 1.22 -21.58 -1.93
N ASP A 25 2.34 -21.54 -2.66
CA ASP A 25 3.68 -21.89 -2.18
C ASP A 25 4.68 -20.81 -2.63
N PRO A 26 4.73 -19.66 -1.93
CA PRO A 26 5.61 -18.56 -2.30
C PRO A 26 7.07 -18.94 -2.08
N GLN A 27 7.92 -18.60 -3.03
CA GLN A 27 9.36 -18.92 -3.04
C GLN A 27 10.17 -17.64 -3.20
N ILE A 28 11.40 -17.66 -2.69
CA ILE A 28 12.38 -16.62 -3.00
C ILE A 28 12.76 -16.75 -4.47
N PRO A 29 12.56 -15.70 -5.30
CA PRO A 29 12.99 -15.74 -6.69
C PRO A 29 14.51 -15.86 -6.81
N GLU A 30 15.00 -16.45 -7.90
CA GLU A 30 16.43 -16.47 -8.20
C GLU A 30 17.01 -15.03 -8.30
N ASP A 31 18.20 -14.81 -7.75
CA ASP A 31 18.83 -13.49 -7.72
C ASP A 31 18.97 -12.88 -9.13
N SER A 32 19.28 -13.68 -10.13
CA SER A 32 19.34 -13.25 -11.53
C SER A 32 18.01 -12.67 -12.05
N LEU A 33 16.88 -13.22 -11.62
CA LEU A 33 15.55 -12.74 -11.98
C LEU A 33 15.21 -11.46 -11.21
N ILE A 34 15.61 -11.38 -9.93
CA ILE A 34 15.45 -10.17 -9.10
C ILE A 34 16.22 -9.01 -9.75
N GLN A 35 17.49 -9.21 -10.12
CA GLN A 35 18.31 -8.18 -10.75
C GLN A 35 17.74 -7.76 -12.10
N ASN A 36 17.24 -8.69 -12.90
CA ASN A 36 16.58 -8.37 -14.16
C ASN A 36 15.28 -7.56 -13.96
N ALA A 37 14.44 -7.93 -12.99
CA ALA A 37 13.23 -7.18 -12.66
C ALA A 37 13.58 -5.77 -12.12
N LEU A 38 14.56 -5.69 -11.23
CA LEU A 38 15.04 -4.43 -10.63
C LEU A 38 15.52 -3.44 -11.70
N SER A 39 16.22 -3.93 -12.75
CA SER A 39 16.69 -3.08 -13.85
C SER A 39 15.58 -2.40 -14.66
N LYS A 40 14.32 -2.85 -14.50
CA LYS A 40 13.12 -2.30 -15.15
C LYS A 40 12.33 -1.35 -14.24
N CYS A 41 12.65 -1.33 -12.95
CA CYS A 41 12.02 -0.50 -11.94
C CYS A 41 12.72 0.87 -11.91
N ASP A 42 12.15 1.85 -12.63
CA ASP A 42 12.63 3.23 -12.62
C ASP A 42 11.47 4.18 -12.95
N TYR A 43 10.97 4.90 -11.94
CA TYR A 43 9.89 5.86 -12.11
C TYR A 43 10.23 7.01 -13.05
N HIS A 44 11.50 7.30 -13.32
CA HIS A 44 11.92 8.30 -14.32
C HIS A 44 11.53 7.88 -15.75
N ASN A 45 11.21 6.60 -15.97
CA ASN A 45 10.66 6.11 -17.23
C ASN A 45 9.17 6.42 -17.41
N ILE A 46 8.54 7.04 -16.41
CA ILE A 46 7.13 7.45 -16.44
C ILE A 46 7.09 8.97 -16.55
N SER A 47 6.37 9.48 -17.53
CA SER A 47 6.08 10.91 -17.61
C SER A 47 4.58 11.17 -17.65
N VAL A 48 4.17 12.23 -16.95
CA VAL A 48 2.79 12.72 -16.94
C VAL A 48 2.74 14.01 -17.74
N GLY A 49 1.81 14.09 -18.69
CA GLY A 49 1.70 15.22 -19.61
C GLY A 49 0.30 15.39 -20.17
N GLY A 50 0.21 16.03 -21.32
CA GLY A 50 -1.05 16.35 -21.95
C GLY A 50 -1.76 17.55 -21.32
N LYS A 51 -2.93 17.88 -21.86
CA LYS A 51 -3.76 18.92 -21.28
C LYS A 51 -4.33 18.41 -19.96
N ASP A 52 -4.15 19.16 -18.90
CA ASP A 52 -4.61 18.82 -17.54
C ASP A 52 -3.92 17.57 -16.93
N ASN A 53 -2.69 17.23 -17.37
CA ASN A 53 -1.93 16.07 -16.91
C ASN A 53 -2.69 14.74 -17.00
N ASN A 54 -3.41 14.52 -18.08
CA ASN A 54 -4.25 13.35 -18.30
C ASN A 54 -3.63 12.30 -19.24
N GLU A 55 -2.37 12.49 -19.62
CA GLU A 55 -1.61 11.56 -20.45
C GLU A 55 -0.46 10.97 -19.65
N ILE A 56 -0.28 9.66 -19.72
CA ILE A 56 0.86 8.94 -19.15
C ILE A 56 1.63 8.33 -20.30
N THR A 57 2.94 8.59 -20.33
CA THR A 57 3.86 7.98 -21.30
C THR A 57 4.87 7.10 -20.54
N LEU A 58 4.95 5.85 -20.96
CA LEU A 58 6.01 4.93 -20.56
C LEU A 58 7.12 4.99 -21.60
N LYS A 59 8.34 5.29 -21.19
CA LYS A 59 9.48 5.51 -22.11
C LYS A 59 10.09 4.23 -22.64
N THR A 60 9.84 3.11 -21.95
CA THR A 60 10.30 1.77 -22.33
C THR A 60 9.16 0.78 -22.30
N ASP A 61 9.22 -0.26 -23.14
CA ASP A 61 8.20 -1.32 -23.19
C ASP A 61 8.19 -2.19 -21.93
N ASP A 62 9.27 -2.20 -21.16
CA ASP A 62 9.42 -2.97 -19.93
C ASP A 62 8.93 -2.22 -18.68
N THR A 63 8.59 -0.93 -18.79
CA THR A 63 8.08 -0.14 -17.69
C THR A 63 6.63 -0.55 -17.37
N ALA A 64 6.37 -0.92 -16.13
CA ALA A 64 5.04 -1.23 -15.64
C ALA A 64 4.74 -0.52 -14.31
N ILE A 65 3.47 -0.24 -14.04
CA ILE A 65 3.05 0.61 -12.91
C ILE A 65 2.30 -0.24 -11.89
N GLU A 66 2.72 -0.16 -10.62
CA GLU A 66 2.02 -0.73 -9.46
C GLU A 66 1.28 0.37 -8.69
N LEU A 67 -0.05 0.25 -8.62
CA LEU A 67 -0.91 1.22 -7.95
C LEU A 67 -1.38 0.78 -6.56
N GLY A 68 -1.03 -0.41 -6.10
CA GLY A 68 -1.53 -1.01 -4.86
C GLY A 68 -1.30 -0.16 -3.62
N ALA A 69 -0.19 0.59 -3.59
CA ALA A 69 0.14 1.45 -2.46
C ALA A 69 -0.74 2.70 -2.35
N ILE A 70 -1.33 3.19 -3.46
CA ILE A 70 -2.15 4.43 -3.48
C ILE A 70 -3.61 4.19 -3.82
N ALA A 71 -3.94 3.09 -4.50
CA ALA A 71 -5.28 2.84 -5.04
C ALA A 71 -6.36 2.83 -3.95
N LYS A 72 -6.10 2.20 -2.80
CA LYS A 72 -7.08 2.13 -1.71
C LYS A 72 -7.41 3.51 -1.14
N GLY A 73 -6.42 4.37 -0.96
CA GLY A 73 -6.61 5.75 -0.52
C GLY A 73 -7.43 6.55 -1.53
N TYR A 74 -7.06 6.51 -2.80
CA TYR A 74 -7.78 7.18 -3.88
C TYR A 74 -9.25 6.72 -3.99
N ILE A 75 -9.48 5.41 -3.94
CA ILE A 75 -10.84 4.84 -3.98
C ILE A 75 -11.66 5.29 -2.78
N ALA A 76 -11.07 5.28 -1.57
CA ALA A 76 -11.74 5.75 -0.36
C ALA A 76 -12.17 7.22 -0.47
N ASP A 77 -11.31 8.09 -1.03
CA ASP A 77 -11.63 9.50 -1.26
C ASP A 77 -12.76 9.67 -2.29
N ARG A 78 -12.73 8.93 -3.40
CA ARG A 78 -13.81 8.97 -4.39
C ARG A 78 -15.15 8.48 -3.81
N LEU A 79 -15.11 7.44 -2.98
CA LEU A 79 -16.30 6.95 -2.27
C LEU A 79 -16.81 7.97 -1.26
N LYS A 80 -15.92 8.63 -0.51
CA LYS A 80 -16.28 9.72 0.41
C LYS A 80 -16.98 10.84 -0.35
N ASP A 81 -16.40 11.34 -1.44
CA ASP A 81 -16.98 12.40 -2.25
C ASP A 81 -18.39 12.03 -2.75
N TYR A 82 -18.54 10.79 -3.25
CA TYR A 82 -19.84 10.30 -3.70
C TYR A 82 -20.86 10.24 -2.55
N LEU A 83 -20.51 9.67 -1.41
CA LEU A 83 -21.41 9.54 -0.25
C LEU A 83 -21.81 10.91 0.30
N VAL A 84 -20.86 11.84 0.42
CA VAL A 84 -21.11 13.22 0.87
C VAL A 84 -22.06 13.94 -0.12
N SER A 85 -21.89 13.74 -1.43
CA SER A 85 -22.80 14.29 -2.43
C SER A 85 -24.22 13.76 -2.33
N ARG A 86 -24.41 12.59 -1.67
CA ARG A 86 -25.68 11.96 -1.34
C ARG A 86 -26.20 12.30 0.06
N ASN A 87 -25.63 13.35 0.70
CA ASN A 87 -25.95 13.80 2.05
C ASN A 87 -25.64 12.79 3.17
N VAL A 88 -24.75 11.83 2.94
CA VAL A 88 -24.23 10.97 4.01
C VAL A 88 -23.27 11.80 4.88
N LYS A 89 -23.59 11.92 6.17
CA LYS A 89 -22.80 12.73 7.13
C LYS A 89 -21.99 11.89 8.11
N SER A 90 -22.26 10.59 8.18
CA SER A 90 -21.64 9.67 9.12
C SER A 90 -21.47 8.31 8.47
N ALA A 91 -20.24 7.87 8.27
CA ALA A 91 -19.95 6.54 7.72
C ALA A 91 -18.51 6.12 8.01
N ILE A 92 -18.26 4.82 7.91
CA ILE A 92 -16.90 4.24 7.83
C ILE A 92 -16.76 3.52 6.49
N ILE A 93 -15.71 3.86 5.76
CA ILE A 93 -15.25 3.13 4.57
C ILE A 93 -14.05 2.30 5.00
N ASN A 94 -14.10 0.99 4.82
CA ASN A 94 -13.00 0.09 5.14
C ASN A 94 -12.62 -0.74 3.89
N LEU A 95 -11.44 -0.49 3.37
CA LEU A 95 -10.88 -1.17 2.19
C LEU A 95 -9.70 -2.04 2.62
N GLY A 96 -9.98 -3.14 3.33
CA GLY A 96 -8.95 -4.08 3.77
C GLY A 96 -7.92 -3.43 4.70
N GLY A 97 -8.38 -2.74 5.75
CA GLY A 97 -7.53 -2.07 6.73
C GLY A 97 -7.16 -0.61 6.38
N ASN A 98 -7.44 -0.13 5.17
CA ASN A 98 -7.46 1.29 4.88
C ASN A 98 -8.84 1.83 5.29
N VAL A 99 -8.91 2.47 6.45
CA VAL A 99 -10.15 2.97 7.05
C VAL A 99 -10.24 4.49 6.86
N LEU A 100 -11.39 4.96 6.33
CA LEU A 100 -11.72 6.38 6.25
C LEU A 100 -13.05 6.61 6.95
N CYS A 101 -13.08 7.54 7.92
CA CYS A 101 -14.29 7.97 8.60
C CYS A 101 -14.82 9.24 7.97
N ILE A 102 -16.14 9.28 7.68
CA ILE A 102 -16.85 10.47 7.21
C ILE A 102 -17.56 11.09 8.42
N GLY A 103 -17.20 12.34 8.74
CA GLY A 103 -17.79 13.07 9.86
C GLY A 103 -17.54 12.40 11.21
N GLU A 104 -18.59 12.31 12.02
CA GLU A 104 -18.61 11.67 13.34
C GLU A 104 -19.86 10.80 13.48
N LYS A 105 -19.99 10.06 14.57
CA LYS A 105 -21.17 9.25 14.82
C LYS A 105 -22.43 10.13 15.01
N PRO A 106 -23.64 9.58 14.80
CA PRO A 106 -24.89 10.32 14.95
C PRO A 106 -25.13 10.93 16.35
N ASP A 107 -24.46 10.41 17.37
CA ASP A 107 -24.48 10.93 18.75
C ASP A 107 -23.39 11.98 19.00
N ASN A 108 -22.73 12.48 17.96
CA ASN A 108 -21.59 13.39 17.98
C ASN A 108 -20.33 12.84 18.68
N SER A 109 -20.26 11.54 18.94
CA SER A 109 -19.02 10.92 19.43
C SER A 109 -18.09 10.53 18.29
N ALA A 110 -16.80 10.33 18.58
CA ALA A 110 -15.82 9.85 17.62
C ALA A 110 -16.04 8.37 17.26
N PHE A 111 -15.63 8.00 16.06
CA PHE A 111 -15.45 6.60 15.71
C PHE A 111 -14.26 6.03 16.49
N LYS A 112 -14.40 4.83 17.02
CA LYS A 112 -13.33 4.09 17.67
C LYS A 112 -12.70 3.13 16.67
N ILE A 113 -11.48 3.43 16.23
CA ILE A 113 -10.75 2.61 15.25
C ILE A 113 -9.62 1.88 15.99
N GLY A 114 -9.69 0.55 15.97
CA GLY A 114 -8.65 -0.32 16.54
C GLY A 114 -7.46 -0.45 15.61
N ILE A 115 -6.25 -0.34 16.15
CA ILE A 115 -4.99 -0.66 15.48
C ILE A 115 -4.67 -2.12 15.80
N GLN A 116 -4.59 -2.96 14.76
CA GLN A 116 -4.29 -4.37 14.92
C GLN A 116 -2.91 -4.58 15.55
N LYS A 117 -2.81 -5.53 16.47
CA LYS A 117 -1.54 -5.96 17.02
C LYS A 117 -0.78 -6.77 15.95
N PRO A 118 0.49 -6.42 15.63
CA PRO A 118 1.30 -7.17 14.69
C PRO A 118 1.37 -8.66 15.03
N PHE A 119 1.32 -9.52 14.02
CA PHE A 119 1.41 -11.00 14.15
C PHE A 119 0.35 -11.67 15.03
N ALA A 120 -0.68 -10.94 15.46
CA ALA A 120 -1.78 -11.47 16.27
C ALA A 120 -3.06 -11.63 15.44
N ASP A 121 -4.07 -12.24 16.06
CA ASP A 121 -5.38 -12.35 15.42
C ASP A 121 -5.95 -10.98 15.10
N ARG A 122 -6.73 -10.90 14.01
CA ARG A 122 -7.32 -9.63 13.54
C ARG A 122 -8.22 -8.93 14.55
N SER A 123 -8.68 -9.65 15.55
CA SER A 123 -9.49 -9.11 16.66
C SER A 123 -8.65 -8.48 17.78
N GLU A 124 -7.34 -8.78 17.84
CA GLU A 124 -6.46 -8.20 18.85
C GLU A 124 -5.96 -6.82 18.43
N THR A 125 -6.10 -5.86 19.31
CA THR A 125 -5.66 -4.48 19.07
C THR A 125 -4.59 -4.06 20.06
N ILE A 126 -3.61 -3.29 19.57
CA ILE A 126 -2.57 -2.66 20.38
C ILE A 126 -2.98 -1.28 20.89
N ALA A 127 -3.86 -0.61 20.14
CA ALA A 127 -4.36 0.72 20.46
C ALA A 127 -5.76 0.93 19.86
N VAL A 128 -6.47 1.93 20.40
CA VAL A 128 -7.74 2.42 19.85
C VAL A 128 -7.64 3.93 19.68
N MET A 129 -7.98 4.42 18.50
CA MET A 129 -7.95 5.85 18.16
C MET A 129 -9.36 6.42 18.05
N ASP A 130 -9.56 7.64 18.57
CA ASP A 130 -10.77 8.42 18.38
C ASP A 130 -10.65 9.25 17.10
N ILE A 131 -11.46 8.91 16.10
CA ILE A 131 -11.37 9.46 14.74
C ILE A 131 -12.64 10.21 14.37
N ARG A 132 -12.47 11.41 13.80
CA ARG A 132 -13.52 12.22 13.16
C ARG A 132 -13.01 12.71 11.83
N ASP A 133 -13.72 12.42 10.75
CA ASP A 133 -13.46 12.89 9.38
C ASP A 133 -12.00 12.74 8.91
N LYS A 134 -11.38 11.61 9.27
CA LYS A 134 -9.97 11.28 8.95
C LYS A 134 -9.82 9.82 8.58
N SER A 135 -8.70 9.52 7.94
CA SER A 135 -8.26 8.17 7.63
C SER A 135 -7.34 7.61 8.72
N VAL A 136 -7.39 6.29 8.88
CA VAL A 136 -6.40 5.49 9.60
C VAL A 136 -5.97 4.37 8.65
N VAL A 137 -4.69 4.36 8.33
CA VAL A 137 -4.12 3.42 7.34
C VAL A 137 -2.90 2.76 7.94
N SER A 138 -2.89 1.43 7.94
CA SER A 138 -1.75 0.65 8.45
C SER A 138 -1.08 -0.11 7.31
N SER A 139 0.24 -0.14 7.33
CA SER A 139 1.07 -1.03 6.52
C SER A 139 1.96 -1.84 7.46
N GLY A 140 1.96 -3.15 7.29
CA GLY A 140 2.72 -4.06 8.16
C GLY A 140 3.32 -5.22 7.39
N ILE A 141 4.48 -5.70 7.84
CA ILE A 141 5.22 -6.81 7.23
C ILE A 141 4.52 -8.17 7.39
N TYR A 142 3.50 -8.26 8.25
CA TYR A 142 2.77 -9.47 8.58
C TYR A 142 1.52 -9.73 7.71
N GLU A 143 1.18 -8.82 6.80
CA GLU A 143 -0.06 -8.93 5.99
C GLU A 143 0.09 -9.91 4.82
N ARG A 144 1.20 -9.81 4.08
CA ARG A 144 1.56 -10.64 2.94
C ARG A 144 3.02 -11.02 3.08
N CYS A 145 3.28 -12.17 3.68
CA CYS A 145 4.62 -12.62 3.98
C CYS A 145 4.66 -14.15 4.00
N PHE A 146 5.86 -14.68 3.88
CA PHE A 146 6.18 -16.08 4.11
C PHE A 146 7.52 -16.18 4.83
N GLU A 147 7.77 -17.32 5.47
CA GLU A 147 9.03 -17.61 6.13
C GLU A 147 9.77 -18.71 5.37
N GLN A 148 11.06 -18.48 5.11
CA GLN A 148 11.93 -19.47 4.50
C GLN A 148 13.29 -19.40 5.20
N ASP A 149 13.82 -20.55 5.62
CA ASP A 149 15.12 -20.68 6.33
C ASP A 149 15.25 -19.75 7.56
N GLY A 150 14.14 -19.53 8.28
CA GLY A 150 14.10 -18.68 9.48
C GLY A 150 14.11 -17.18 9.19
N THR A 151 13.97 -16.77 7.93
CA THR A 151 13.87 -15.38 7.49
C THR A 151 12.47 -15.08 7.00
N LEU A 152 11.89 -13.95 7.47
CA LEU A 152 10.58 -13.47 7.04
C LEU A 152 10.73 -12.61 5.78
N TYR A 153 10.08 -13.01 4.70
CA TYR A 153 9.96 -12.25 3.46
C TYR A 153 8.56 -11.64 3.35
N HIS A 154 8.47 -10.38 2.96
CA HIS A 154 7.20 -9.64 2.94
C HIS A 154 7.11 -8.67 1.75
N HIS A 155 5.91 -8.24 1.43
CA HIS A 155 5.57 -7.47 0.23
C HIS A 155 6.08 -6.01 0.19
N LEU A 156 6.67 -5.51 1.27
CA LEU A 156 7.27 -4.17 1.28
C LEU A 156 8.70 -4.26 0.74
N LEU A 157 8.82 -4.19 -0.58
CA LEU A 157 10.07 -4.36 -1.30
C LEU A 157 10.88 -3.06 -1.34
N ASN A 158 12.19 -3.20 -1.21
CA ASN A 158 13.16 -2.13 -1.41
C ASN A 158 13.51 -2.02 -2.90
N PRO A 159 13.20 -0.90 -3.57
CA PRO A 159 13.47 -0.72 -4.99
C PRO A 159 14.96 -0.61 -5.34
N GLU A 160 15.86 -0.48 -4.35
CA GLU A 160 17.30 -0.47 -4.58
C GLU A 160 17.89 -1.88 -4.59
N THR A 161 17.37 -2.77 -3.76
CA THR A 161 17.94 -4.12 -3.58
C THR A 161 17.11 -5.21 -4.25
N GLY A 162 15.81 -4.96 -4.48
CA GLY A 162 14.87 -5.94 -4.99
C GLY A 162 14.36 -6.94 -3.94
N TYR A 163 14.80 -6.83 -2.70
CA TYR A 163 14.38 -7.65 -1.56
C TYR A 163 13.45 -6.89 -0.62
N PRO A 164 12.71 -7.58 0.26
CA PRO A 164 11.97 -6.93 1.34
C PRO A 164 12.86 -6.02 2.19
N TYR A 165 12.30 -4.91 2.68
CA TYR A 165 13.01 -4.04 3.62
C TYR A 165 13.32 -4.77 4.92
N ASP A 166 14.55 -4.66 5.39
CA ASP A 166 15.00 -5.10 6.72
C ASP A 166 15.55 -3.88 7.49
N ASN A 167 14.63 -3.08 8.04
CA ASN A 167 14.96 -1.84 8.75
C ASN A 167 14.44 -1.82 10.21
N GLY A 168 13.97 -2.97 10.70
CA GLY A 168 13.44 -3.12 12.05
C GLY A 168 12.02 -2.57 12.26
N LEU A 169 11.37 -1.98 11.24
CA LEU A 169 9.97 -1.56 11.32
C LEU A 169 9.05 -2.76 11.08
N ILE A 170 8.12 -2.99 12.00
CA ILE A 170 7.10 -4.05 11.88
C ILE A 170 5.84 -3.51 11.20
N ALA A 171 5.41 -2.33 11.59
CA ALA A 171 4.23 -1.67 11.04
C ALA A 171 4.29 -0.15 11.21
N VAL A 172 3.58 0.55 10.35
CA VAL A 172 3.34 2.00 10.41
C VAL A 172 1.86 2.26 10.26
N THR A 173 1.33 3.09 11.15
CA THR A 173 -0.07 3.55 11.10
C THR A 173 -0.12 5.06 11.14
#